data_625433f78b5546d110e0a399e521182f
#
_entry.id   625433f78b5546d110e0a399e521182f
#
_cell.length_a   1.000
_cell.length_b   1.000
_cell.length_c   1.000
_cell.angle_alpha   90.00
_cell.angle_beta   90.00
_cell.angle_gamma   90.00
#
_symmetry.space_group_name_H-M   'P 1'
#
loop_
_entity.id
_entity.type
_entity.pdbx_description
1 polymer ?
#
loop_
_entity_poly.entity_id
_entity_poly.type
_entity_poly.pdbx_seq_one_letter_code
_entity_poly.pdbx_strand_id
1 'polypeptide(L)'
;REHRDEIRPFYGPFSWLIREKAAEWGDVPRGEVCLFESPAAGEYRLNVTRILDVDGTNAEDLTRAELEGLRQAHQVFGFLKKYAPGFENARFLDTAATIGIRETRHVDGLYRLTVDDVRACRVPDDSIAVMATNMDTHNKNDPGGTYYTLENGPFFGVPYRCLIPRGISNLLVAGRSISADAMAGSAIRMIPCCLVFGQAAGTAAAMAASGACDPS
;
A
#
# COMPACT_ATOMS: atom_id res chain seq x y z
N ARG A 1 3.55 32.41 -0.89
CA ARG A 1 2.17 32.71 -0.42
C ARG A 1 1.11 32.32 -1.45
N GLU A 2 1.43 32.29 -2.74
CA GLU A 2 0.48 32.02 -3.85
C GLU A 2 0.02 30.57 -3.96
N HIS A 3 0.72 29.62 -3.32
CA HIS A 3 0.40 28.17 -3.43
C HIS A 3 -0.04 27.56 -2.10
N ARG A 4 -0.43 28.37 -1.11
CA ARG A 4 -0.81 27.89 0.23
C ARG A 4 -2.03 26.96 0.23
N ASP A 5 -2.94 27.17 -0.71
CA ASP A 5 -4.19 26.39 -0.80
C ASP A 5 -4.01 25.04 -1.51
N GLU A 6 -2.85 24.82 -2.18
CA GLU A 6 -2.50 23.53 -2.81
C GLU A 6 -1.73 22.58 -1.88
N ILE A 7 -1.28 23.06 -0.72
CA ILE A 7 -0.54 22.24 0.25
C ILE A 7 -1.53 21.48 1.12
N ARG A 8 -1.89 20.27 0.70
CA ARG A 8 -2.49 19.31 1.61
C ARG A 8 -1.39 18.86 2.59
N PRO A 9 -1.55 19.09 3.92
CA PRO A 9 -0.58 18.63 4.89
C PRO A 9 -0.46 17.09 4.73
N PHE A 10 0.71 16.59 4.39
CA PHE A 10 1.07 15.19 4.12
C PHE A 10 1.09 14.73 2.65
N TYR A 11 0.26 15.26 1.76
CA TYR A 11 0.23 14.82 0.35
C TYR A 11 0.49 15.99 -0.58
N GLY A 12 1.52 15.86 -1.42
CA GLY A 12 1.79 16.77 -2.52
C GLY A 12 2.35 18.15 -2.19
N PRO A 13 3.17 18.38 -1.11
CA PRO A 13 3.65 19.72 -0.77
C PRO A 13 4.43 20.41 -1.89
N PHE A 14 4.99 19.67 -2.84
CA PHE A 14 5.79 20.18 -3.97
C PHE A 14 5.21 19.82 -5.34
N SER A 15 3.94 19.43 -5.44
CA SER A 15 3.34 19.02 -6.73
C SER A 15 3.36 20.14 -7.76
N TRP A 16 3.19 21.40 -7.35
CA TRP A 16 3.30 22.55 -8.22
C TRP A 16 4.71 22.71 -8.79
N LEU A 17 5.74 22.49 -7.98
CA LEU A 17 7.15 22.57 -8.36
C LEU A 17 7.52 21.46 -9.35
N ILE A 18 7.01 20.24 -9.13
CA ILE A 18 7.19 19.11 -10.03
C ILE A 18 6.58 19.41 -11.40
N ARG A 19 5.37 20.00 -11.44
CA ARG A 19 4.74 20.44 -12.70
C ARG A 19 5.54 21.53 -13.41
N GLU A 20 6.01 22.54 -12.67
CA GLU A 20 6.81 23.64 -13.22
C GLU A 20 8.16 23.17 -13.77
N LYS A 21 8.81 22.22 -13.11
CA LYS A 21 10.13 21.68 -13.44
C LYS A 21 10.08 20.24 -13.93
N ALA A 22 9.08 19.91 -14.74
CA ALA A 22 8.83 18.52 -15.17
C ALA A 22 10.02 17.88 -15.90
N ALA A 23 10.78 18.67 -16.69
CA ALA A 23 11.96 18.18 -17.39
C ALA A 23 13.07 17.74 -16.42
N GLU A 24 13.22 18.44 -15.31
CA GLU A 24 14.24 18.15 -14.27
C GLU A 24 13.76 17.09 -13.28
N TRP A 25 12.43 16.94 -13.11
CA TRP A 25 11.87 15.82 -12.36
C TRP A 25 12.15 14.48 -13.05
N GLY A 26 12.12 14.50 -14.38
CA GLY A 26 12.51 13.38 -15.22
C GLY A 26 11.47 12.25 -15.23
N ASP A 27 11.95 11.02 -15.13
CA ASP A 27 11.18 9.78 -15.32
C ASP A 27 10.63 9.15 -14.04
N VAL A 28 10.68 9.85 -12.89
CA VAL A 28 10.05 9.37 -11.66
C VAL A 28 8.54 9.28 -11.86
N PRO A 29 7.91 8.08 -11.77
CA PRO A 29 6.52 7.87 -12.20
C PRO A 29 5.47 8.43 -11.25
N ARG A 30 5.83 9.37 -10.40
CA ARG A 30 4.93 9.99 -9.42
C ARG A 30 5.06 11.52 -9.48
N GLY A 31 3.93 12.19 -9.64
CA GLY A 31 3.85 13.65 -9.74
C GLY A 31 3.69 14.37 -8.41
N GLU A 32 3.91 13.68 -7.31
CA GLU A 32 3.76 14.24 -5.95
C GLU A 32 4.77 13.63 -4.98
N VAL A 33 5.09 14.38 -3.93
CA VAL A 33 5.89 13.93 -2.79
C VAL A 33 5.01 13.82 -1.57
N CYS A 34 4.98 12.66 -0.91
CA CYS A 34 4.41 12.56 0.42
C CYS A 34 5.54 12.74 1.43
N LEU A 35 5.41 13.75 2.28
CA LEU A 35 6.42 14.14 3.25
C LEU A 35 5.90 13.89 4.68
N PHE A 36 6.65 13.13 5.45
CA PHE A 36 6.31 12.79 6.83
C PHE A 36 7.45 13.19 7.76
N GLU A 37 7.15 14.00 8.77
CA GLU A 37 8.13 14.32 9.80
C GLU A 37 8.48 13.07 10.62
N SER A 38 9.77 12.88 10.85
CA SER A 38 10.29 11.80 11.72
C SER A 38 10.23 12.24 13.19
N PRO A 39 10.22 11.30 14.15
CA PRO A 39 10.39 11.66 15.57
C PRO A 39 11.68 12.43 15.88
N ALA A 40 12.72 12.29 15.08
CA ALA A 40 13.93 13.09 15.18
C ALA A 40 13.72 14.44 14.50
N ALA A 41 13.92 15.53 15.23
CA ALA A 41 13.70 16.89 14.75
C ALA A 41 14.56 17.17 13.49
N GLY A 42 13.94 17.72 12.46
CA GLY A 42 14.60 18.05 11.19
C GLY A 42 14.81 16.87 10.24
N GLU A 43 14.35 15.67 10.61
CA GLU A 43 14.35 14.50 9.73
C GLU A 43 12.98 14.28 9.10
N TYR A 44 12.97 13.97 7.81
CA TYR A 44 11.75 13.72 7.04
C TYR A 44 11.85 12.41 6.26
N ARG A 45 10.78 11.65 6.28
CA ARG A 45 10.59 10.48 5.41
C ARG A 45 9.78 10.87 4.20
N LEU A 46 10.22 10.42 3.04
CA LEU A 46 9.56 10.66 1.77
C LEU A 46 8.97 9.36 1.23
N ASN A 47 7.72 9.40 0.79
CA ASN A 47 7.12 8.36 -0.01
C ASN A 47 6.84 8.93 -1.40
N VAL A 48 7.74 8.68 -2.34
CA VAL A 48 7.73 9.33 -3.65
C VAL A 48 8.18 8.40 -4.78
N THR A 49 9.11 7.49 -4.53
CA THR A 49 9.57 6.54 -5.55
C THR A 49 8.49 5.51 -5.87
N ARG A 50 8.47 5.06 -7.12
CA ARG A 50 7.51 4.05 -7.59
C ARG A 50 8.14 3.22 -8.70
N ILE A 51 8.18 1.92 -8.53
CA ILE A 51 8.63 0.98 -9.54
C ILE A 51 7.43 0.15 -9.98
N LEU A 52 7.17 0.13 -11.28
CA LEU A 52 6.05 -0.55 -11.90
C LEU A 52 6.55 -1.79 -12.68
N ASP A 53 5.63 -2.70 -12.99
CA ASP A 53 5.87 -3.93 -13.76
C ASP A 53 7.01 -4.77 -13.18
N VAL A 54 6.89 -5.06 -11.89
CA VAL A 54 7.80 -5.93 -11.15
C VAL A 54 7.04 -7.17 -10.70
N ASP A 55 7.50 -8.34 -11.11
CA ASP A 55 7.09 -9.58 -10.49
C ASP A 55 7.85 -9.75 -9.17
N GLY A 56 7.21 -9.42 -8.06
CA GLY A 56 7.80 -9.56 -6.72
C GLY A 56 8.06 -11.01 -6.29
N THR A 57 7.81 -12.00 -7.16
CA THR A 57 8.16 -13.41 -6.95
C THR A 57 9.41 -13.82 -7.72
N ASN A 58 9.95 -12.94 -8.56
CA ASN A 58 11.14 -13.14 -9.37
C ASN A 58 12.32 -12.36 -8.77
N ALA A 59 13.42 -13.05 -8.47
CA ALA A 59 14.59 -12.46 -7.83
C ALA A 59 15.31 -11.41 -8.70
N GLU A 60 15.33 -11.61 -10.03
CA GLU A 60 15.95 -10.67 -10.96
C GLU A 60 15.14 -9.37 -11.04
N ASP A 61 13.81 -9.50 -11.08
CA ASP A 61 12.89 -8.35 -11.05
C ASP A 61 13.01 -7.56 -9.73
N LEU A 62 13.14 -8.25 -8.60
CA LEU A 62 13.38 -7.62 -7.30
C LEU A 62 14.69 -6.85 -7.29
N THR A 63 15.77 -7.45 -7.82
CA THR A 63 17.08 -6.80 -7.91
C THR A 63 17.01 -5.54 -8.81
N ARG A 64 16.36 -5.65 -9.95
CA ARG A 64 16.11 -4.51 -10.86
C ARG A 64 15.33 -3.40 -10.15
N ALA A 65 14.31 -3.77 -9.40
CA ALA A 65 13.46 -2.82 -8.67
C ALA A 65 14.20 -2.12 -7.52
N GLU A 66 15.09 -2.82 -6.80
CA GLU A 66 15.95 -2.19 -5.78
C GLU A 66 16.88 -1.15 -6.40
N LEU A 67 17.57 -1.49 -7.49
CA LEU A 67 18.47 -0.56 -8.19
C LEU A 67 17.71 0.66 -8.73
N GLU A 68 16.55 0.45 -9.33
CA GLU A 68 15.72 1.53 -9.85
C GLU A 68 15.16 2.40 -8.71
N GLY A 69 14.74 1.80 -7.58
CA GLY A 69 14.29 2.52 -6.40
C GLY A 69 15.37 3.45 -5.83
N LEU A 70 16.61 2.98 -5.73
CA LEU A 70 17.77 3.78 -5.32
C LEU A 70 18.04 4.92 -6.30
N ARG A 71 18.02 4.65 -7.61
CA ARG A 71 18.18 5.67 -8.64
C ARG A 71 17.13 6.78 -8.51
N GLN A 72 15.86 6.41 -8.38
CA GLN A 72 14.77 7.37 -8.19
C GLN A 72 14.93 8.16 -6.89
N ALA A 73 15.34 7.53 -5.78
CA ALA A 73 15.54 8.21 -4.50
C ALA A 73 16.61 9.30 -4.61
N HIS A 74 17.73 9.02 -5.26
CA HIS A 74 18.78 10.02 -5.50
C HIS A 74 18.33 11.12 -6.45
N GLN A 75 17.59 10.81 -7.49
CA GLN A 75 17.03 11.79 -8.42
C GLN A 75 16.07 12.75 -7.72
N VAL A 76 15.14 12.21 -6.92
CA VAL A 76 14.20 13.00 -6.11
C VAL A 76 14.93 13.88 -5.11
N PHE A 77 15.93 13.34 -4.41
CA PHE A 77 16.73 14.12 -3.47
C PHE A 77 17.45 15.27 -4.14
N GLY A 78 18.10 15.03 -5.28
CA GLY A 78 18.77 16.06 -6.07
C GLY A 78 17.81 17.16 -6.53
N PHE A 79 16.61 16.77 -6.99
CA PHE A 79 15.55 17.70 -7.36
C PHE A 79 15.10 18.57 -6.18
N LEU A 80 14.77 17.95 -5.06
CA LEU A 80 14.31 18.68 -3.87
C LEU A 80 15.39 19.64 -3.35
N LYS A 81 16.62 19.18 -3.27
CA LYS A 81 17.76 20.00 -2.83
C LYS A 81 17.97 21.23 -3.71
N LYS A 82 17.70 21.12 -5.00
CA LYS A 82 17.90 22.20 -5.98
C LYS A 82 16.75 23.19 -6.03
N TYR A 83 15.52 22.70 -5.88
CA TYR A 83 14.32 23.48 -6.18
C TYR A 83 13.37 23.69 -4.99
N ALA A 84 13.37 22.79 -4.00
CA ALA A 84 12.39 22.85 -2.92
C ALA A 84 12.87 23.76 -1.78
N PRO A 85 12.11 24.80 -1.43
CA PRO A 85 12.46 25.68 -0.31
C PRO A 85 12.62 24.92 1.00
N GLY A 86 13.74 25.16 1.69
CA GLY A 86 14.09 24.50 2.96
C GLY A 86 14.92 23.22 2.80
N PHE A 87 15.16 22.75 1.55
CA PHE A 87 15.97 21.57 1.27
C PHE A 87 17.41 21.90 0.80
N GLU A 88 17.78 23.17 0.72
CA GLU A 88 19.08 23.61 0.19
C GLU A 88 20.27 22.97 0.93
N ASN A 89 20.14 22.81 2.24
CA ASN A 89 21.15 22.19 3.11
C ASN A 89 20.80 20.75 3.53
N ALA A 90 19.78 20.15 2.92
CA ALA A 90 19.36 18.79 3.25
C ALA A 90 20.49 17.78 2.96
N ARG A 91 20.49 16.71 3.75
CA ARG A 91 21.37 15.55 3.58
C ARG A 91 20.52 14.33 3.31
N PHE A 92 20.96 13.49 2.39
CA PHE A 92 20.39 12.18 2.19
C PHE A 92 20.89 11.28 3.34
N LEU A 93 19.98 10.80 4.18
CA LEU A 93 20.36 9.98 5.32
C LEU A 93 20.38 8.50 4.94
N ASP A 94 19.25 8.00 4.47
CA ASP A 94 19.09 6.57 4.19
C ASP A 94 17.89 6.31 3.28
N THR A 95 17.76 5.07 2.82
CA THR A 95 16.55 4.50 2.20
C THR A 95 15.99 3.39 3.08
N ALA A 96 14.81 2.87 2.75
CA ALA A 96 14.35 1.62 3.35
C ALA A 96 15.33 0.49 3.03
N ALA A 97 15.47 -0.47 3.96
CA ALA A 97 16.39 -1.61 3.80
C ALA A 97 16.06 -2.46 2.57
N THR A 98 14.79 -2.47 2.14
CA THR A 98 14.30 -3.16 0.94
C THR A 98 13.16 -2.36 0.32
N ILE A 99 12.88 -2.59 -0.96
CA ILE A 99 11.70 -2.03 -1.60
C ILE A 99 10.40 -2.50 -0.93
N GLY A 100 9.39 -1.65 -0.92
CA GLY A 100 8.07 -1.96 -0.38
C GLY A 100 7.21 -2.70 -1.40
N ILE A 101 7.24 -4.03 -1.37
CA ILE A 101 6.39 -4.87 -2.22
C ILE A 101 4.95 -4.79 -1.71
N ARG A 102 4.03 -4.36 -2.56
CA ARG A 102 2.62 -4.17 -2.17
C ARG A 102 1.79 -5.43 -2.29
N GLU A 103 2.05 -6.23 -3.32
CA GLU A 103 1.30 -7.43 -3.65
C GLU A 103 2.17 -8.42 -4.43
N THR A 104 1.98 -9.72 -4.18
CA THR A 104 2.55 -10.81 -4.97
C THR A 104 1.54 -11.93 -5.12
N ARG A 105 1.43 -12.83 -4.13
CA ARG A 105 0.57 -14.01 -4.14
C ARG A 105 -0.53 -13.88 -3.12
N HIS A 106 -1.71 -14.32 -3.50
CA HIS A 106 -2.86 -14.56 -2.62
C HIS A 106 -3.10 -16.06 -2.50
N VAL A 107 -3.51 -16.49 -1.32
CA VAL A 107 -3.95 -17.89 -1.13
C VAL A 107 -5.26 -18.12 -1.89
N ASP A 108 -5.47 -19.34 -2.39
CA ASP A 108 -6.80 -19.78 -2.82
C ASP A 108 -7.60 -20.20 -1.59
N GLY A 109 -8.43 -19.28 -1.10
CA GLY A 109 -9.23 -19.47 0.11
C GLY A 109 -10.60 -20.07 -0.16
N LEU A 110 -11.31 -20.47 0.93
CA LEU A 110 -12.71 -20.92 0.83
C LEU A 110 -13.62 -19.83 0.26
N TYR A 111 -13.27 -18.56 0.47
CA TYR A 111 -13.86 -17.41 -0.20
C TYR A 111 -12.77 -16.52 -0.77
N ARG A 112 -13.00 -15.95 -1.94
CA ARG A 112 -12.14 -14.95 -2.55
C ARG A 112 -12.86 -13.60 -2.53
N LEU A 113 -12.37 -12.66 -1.75
CA LEU A 113 -12.88 -11.29 -1.75
C LEU A 113 -12.68 -10.67 -3.14
N THR A 114 -13.73 -10.13 -3.72
CA THR A 114 -13.72 -9.60 -5.08
C THR A 114 -13.92 -8.08 -5.09
N VAL A 115 -13.52 -7.45 -6.19
CA VAL A 115 -13.81 -6.04 -6.44
C VAL A 115 -15.32 -5.74 -6.37
N ASP A 116 -16.16 -6.68 -6.79
CA ASP A 116 -17.62 -6.51 -6.77
C ASP A 116 -18.17 -6.54 -5.33
N ASP A 117 -17.58 -7.32 -4.43
CA ASP A 117 -17.95 -7.30 -3.00
C ASP A 117 -17.61 -5.94 -2.37
N VAL A 118 -16.41 -5.40 -2.69
CA VAL A 118 -15.96 -4.11 -2.20
C VAL A 118 -16.85 -2.99 -2.73
N ARG A 119 -17.13 -2.96 -4.05
CA ARG A 119 -18.01 -1.95 -4.67
C ARG A 119 -19.44 -2.02 -4.15
N ALA A 120 -19.96 -3.22 -4.00
CA ALA A 120 -21.30 -3.44 -3.47
C ALA A 120 -21.43 -3.15 -1.97
N CYS A 121 -20.31 -2.86 -1.29
CA CYS A 121 -20.27 -2.66 0.17
C CYS A 121 -20.89 -3.84 0.94
N ARG A 122 -20.64 -5.07 0.48
CA ARG A 122 -21.18 -6.27 1.11
C ARG A 122 -20.52 -6.50 2.48
N VAL A 123 -21.34 -6.87 3.46
CA VAL A 123 -20.87 -7.26 4.80
C VAL A 123 -21.44 -8.66 5.08
N PRO A 124 -20.70 -9.73 4.74
CA PRO A 124 -21.10 -11.10 5.08
C PRO A 124 -21.18 -11.34 6.59
N ASP A 125 -22.00 -12.29 7.01
CA ASP A 125 -22.22 -12.61 8.43
C ASP A 125 -20.95 -13.11 9.14
N ASP A 126 -20.02 -13.75 8.38
CA ASP A 126 -18.73 -14.21 8.86
C ASP A 126 -17.62 -13.14 8.75
N SER A 127 -17.97 -11.86 8.65
CA SER A 127 -16.98 -10.79 8.54
C SER A 127 -16.15 -10.64 9.80
N ILE A 128 -14.83 -10.78 9.65
CA ILE A 128 -13.84 -10.56 10.72
C ILE A 128 -13.41 -9.10 10.83
N ALA A 129 -13.71 -8.33 9.83
CA ALA A 129 -13.34 -6.91 9.73
C ALA A 129 -14.35 -6.15 8.89
N VAL A 130 -14.56 -4.89 9.25
CA VAL A 130 -15.30 -3.91 8.44
C VAL A 130 -14.33 -2.80 8.04
N MET A 131 -14.22 -2.56 6.73
CA MET A 131 -13.24 -1.65 6.14
C MET A 131 -13.93 -0.51 5.41
N ALA A 132 -13.41 0.70 5.60
CA ALA A 132 -13.85 1.93 4.90
C ALA A 132 -12.75 2.47 3.97
N THR A 133 -11.90 1.59 3.48
CA THR A 133 -10.75 1.92 2.65
C THR A 133 -11.11 1.91 1.17
N ASN A 134 -10.57 2.85 0.43
CA ASN A 134 -10.69 2.88 -1.02
C ASN A 134 -9.73 1.87 -1.67
N MET A 135 -10.06 1.42 -2.87
CA MET A 135 -9.13 0.67 -3.69
C MET A 135 -8.09 1.63 -4.27
N ASP A 136 -6.82 1.39 -3.97
CA ASP A 136 -5.67 2.19 -4.41
C ASP A 136 -4.81 1.36 -5.36
N THR A 137 -4.92 1.64 -6.64
CA THR A 137 -4.16 0.94 -7.68
C THR A 137 -3.15 1.86 -8.35
N HIS A 138 -2.07 1.27 -8.83
CA HIS A 138 -1.03 1.97 -9.54
C HIS A 138 -0.73 1.24 -10.85
N ASN A 139 -0.78 1.96 -11.96
CA ASN A 139 -0.43 1.42 -13.26
C ASN A 139 0.40 2.43 -14.07
N LYS A 140 0.99 1.98 -15.19
CA LYS A 140 1.83 2.82 -16.06
C LYS A 140 1.13 4.07 -16.60
N ASN A 141 -0.17 3.98 -16.82
CA ASN A 141 -0.93 5.03 -17.48
C ASN A 141 -1.50 6.05 -16.48
N ASP A 142 -1.26 5.84 -15.18
CA ASP A 142 -1.75 6.70 -14.12
C ASP A 142 -0.65 6.95 -13.07
N PRO A 143 0.20 7.97 -13.29
CA PRO A 143 1.27 8.33 -12.36
C PRO A 143 0.78 8.75 -10.97
N GLY A 144 -0.44 9.26 -10.87
CA GLY A 144 -1.09 9.63 -9.59
C GLY A 144 -1.61 8.44 -8.79
N GLY A 145 -1.85 7.30 -9.48
CA GLY A 145 -2.63 6.19 -8.95
C GLY A 145 -4.14 6.41 -9.11
N THR A 146 -4.88 5.34 -9.33
CA THR A 146 -6.33 5.40 -9.41
C THR A 146 -6.94 5.00 -8.08
N TYR A 147 -7.76 5.89 -7.53
CA TYR A 147 -8.54 5.66 -6.32
C TYR A 147 -9.99 5.40 -6.72
N TYR A 148 -10.49 4.20 -6.39
CA TYR A 148 -11.89 3.87 -6.55
C TYR A 148 -12.57 3.96 -5.19
N THR A 149 -13.54 4.86 -5.06
CA THR A 149 -14.34 5.03 -3.86
C THR A 149 -15.40 3.93 -3.75
N LEU A 150 -15.86 3.69 -2.53
CA LEU A 150 -17.02 2.82 -2.29
C LEU A 150 -18.28 3.49 -2.86
N GLU A 151 -19.06 2.75 -3.64
CA GLU A 151 -20.17 3.33 -4.40
C GLU A 151 -21.51 3.16 -3.68
N ASN A 152 -21.69 2.07 -2.94
CA ASN A 152 -22.99 1.65 -2.39
C ASN A 152 -23.08 1.69 -0.87
N GLY A 153 -22.10 2.32 -0.20
CA GLY A 153 -22.08 2.44 1.24
C GLY A 153 -20.75 2.95 1.77
N PRO A 154 -20.63 3.17 3.08
CA PRO A 154 -19.41 3.70 3.67
C PRO A 154 -18.36 2.63 4.00
N PHE A 155 -18.69 1.33 3.92
CA PHE A 155 -17.80 0.25 4.32
C PHE A 155 -18.18 -1.09 3.67
N PHE A 156 -17.26 -2.05 3.69
CA PHE A 156 -17.46 -3.45 3.30
C PHE A 156 -16.88 -4.41 4.32
N GLY A 157 -17.32 -5.66 4.32
CA GLY A 157 -16.83 -6.70 5.22
C GLY A 157 -15.77 -7.58 4.56
N VAL A 158 -14.86 -8.10 5.37
CA VAL A 158 -13.89 -9.12 4.95
C VAL A 158 -14.26 -10.45 5.62
N PRO A 159 -14.69 -11.48 4.85
CA PRO A 159 -15.12 -12.76 5.40
C PRO A 159 -13.96 -13.53 6.03
N TYR A 160 -14.23 -14.25 7.14
CA TYR A 160 -13.28 -15.17 7.77
C TYR A 160 -12.76 -16.23 6.79
N ARG A 161 -13.61 -16.72 5.91
CA ARG A 161 -13.27 -17.71 4.87
C ARG A 161 -12.18 -17.27 3.90
N CYS A 162 -11.84 -15.97 3.85
CA CYS A 162 -10.66 -15.48 3.10
C CYS A 162 -9.33 -15.89 3.75
N LEU A 163 -9.35 -16.29 5.03
CA LEU A 163 -8.16 -16.69 5.79
C LEU A 163 -7.91 -18.19 5.71
N ILE A 164 -8.86 -18.98 5.23
CA ILE A 164 -8.83 -20.44 5.22
C ILE A 164 -8.42 -20.94 3.83
N PRO A 165 -7.21 -21.51 3.67
CA PRO A 165 -6.77 -22.07 2.40
C PRO A 165 -7.63 -23.26 1.99
N ARG A 166 -8.00 -23.32 0.72
CA ARG A 166 -8.73 -24.46 0.16
C ARG A 166 -7.83 -25.68 0.09
N GLY A 167 -8.32 -26.82 0.56
CA GLY A 167 -7.64 -28.09 0.49
C GLY A 167 -6.46 -28.28 1.45
N ILE A 168 -6.27 -27.35 2.39
CA ILE A 168 -5.28 -27.48 3.45
C ILE A 168 -6.00 -27.27 4.78
N SER A 169 -5.99 -28.31 5.62
CA SER A 169 -6.56 -28.24 6.99
C SER A 169 -5.52 -27.69 7.99
N ASN A 170 -5.99 -27.17 9.11
CA ASN A 170 -5.19 -26.68 10.22
C ASN A 170 -4.17 -25.58 9.83
N LEU A 171 -4.56 -24.73 8.88
CA LEU A 171 -3.78 -23.59 8.46
C LEU A 171 -4.68 -22.36 8.28
N LEU A 172 -4.25 -21.23 8.84
CA LEU A 172 -4.84 -19.93 8.60
C LEU A 172 -3.81 -18.98 8.01
N VAL A 173 -4.23 -18.12 7.09
CA VAL A 173 -3.38 -17.12 6.46
C VAL A 173 -3.88 -15.73 6.86
N ALA A 174 -2.94 -14.83 7.17
CA ALA A 174 -3.27 -13.45 7.52
C ALA A 174 -2.38 -12.45 6.75
N GLY A 175 -2.72 -11.17 6.84
CA GLY A 175 -1.98 -10.11 6.18
C GLY A 175 -2.34 -9.94 4.71
N ARG A 176 -1.38 -9.51 3.88
CA ARG A 176 -1.62 -9.17 2.47
C ARG A 176 -1.88 -10.36 1.55
N SER A 177 -1.60 -11.57 2.01
CA SER A 177 -1.73 -12.81 1.23
C SER A 177 -3.05 -13.56 1.42
N ILE A 178 -4.02 -13.00 2.19
CA ILE A 178 -5.37 -13.57 2.28
C ILE A 178 -6.03 -13.64 0.91
N SER A 179 -7.06 -14.47 0.77
CA SER A 179 -7.73 -14.72 -0.51
C SER A 179 -8.52 -13.49 -0.98
N ALA A 180 -8.00 -12.83 -2.00
CA ALA A 180 -8.64 -11.69 -2.65
C ALA A 180 -8.23 -11.60 -4.12
N ASP A 181 -8.99 -10.90 -4.95
CA ASP A 181 -8.48 -10.45 -6.24
C ASP A 181 -7.58 -9.21 -6.06
N ALA A 182 -6.81 -8.84 -7.07
CA ALA A 182 -5.85 -7.74 -6.99
C ALA A 182 -6.51 -6.39 -6.65
N MET A 183 -7.71 -6.14 -7.15
CA MET A 183 -8.43 -4.88 -6.87
C MET A 183 -8.93 -4.82 -5.45
N ALA A 184 -9.59 -5.87 -4.95
CA ALA A 184 -10.01 -5.98 -3.55
C ALA A 184 -8.78 -5.99 -2.63
N GLY A 185 -7.71 -6.69 -3.00
CA GLY A 185 -6.41 -6.71 -2.31
C GLY A 185 -5.85 -5.31 -2.10
N SER A 186 -6.01 -4.42 -3.08
CA SER A 186 -5.54 -3.02 -2.97
C SER A 186 -6.24 -2.23 -1.86
N ALA A 187 -7.48 -2.58 -1.51
CA ALA A 187 -8.24 -1.95 -0.44
C ALA A 187 -7.92 -2.49 0.96
N ILE A 188 -7.41 -3.74 1.06
CA ILE A 188 -7.22 -4.43 2.34
C ILE A 188 -5.75 -4.63 2.74
N ARG A 189 -4.80 -4.15 1.95
CA ARG A 189 -3.34 -4.30 2.20
C ARG A 189 -2.76 -3.32 3.22
N MET A 190 -3.55 -2.41 3.75
CA MET A 190 -3.12 -1.41 4.72
C MET A 190 -2.73 -2.05 6.06
N ILE A 191 -1.81 -1.41 6.80
CA ILE A 191 -1.35 -1.92 8.09
C ILE A 191 -2.51 -2.20 9.05
N PRO A 192 -3.50 -1.31 9.26
CA PRO A 192 -4.63 -1.59 10.14
C PRO A 192 -5.42 -2.83 9.72
N CYS A 193 -5.63 -3.03 8.41
CA CYS A 193 -6.32 -4.21 7.89
C CYS A 193 -5.54 -5.50 8.25
N CYS A 194 -4.23 -5.51 7.98
CA CYS A 194 -3.38 -6.66 8.27
C CYS A 194 -3.33 -6.99 9.78
N LEU A 195 -3.38 -5.98 10.66
CA LEU A 195 -3.45 -6.19 12.11
C LEU A 195 -4.74 -6.89 12.52
N VAL A 196 -5.89 -6.48 11.98
CA VAL A 196 -7.18 -7.12 12.25
C VAL A 196 -7.21 -8.57 11.76
N PHE A 197 -6.67 -8.83 10.56
CA PHE A 197 -6.57 -10.20 10.03
C PHE A 197 -5.68 -11.08 10.90
N GLY A 198 -4.55 -10.53 11.37
CA GLY A 198 -3.65 -11.22 12.31
C GLY A 198 -4.34 -11.54 13.63
N GLN A 199 -5.13 -10.61 14.18
CA GLN A 199 -5.91 -10.83 15.38
C GLN A 199 -6.97 -11.92 15.17
N ALA A 200 -7.73 -11.89 14.09
CA ALA A 200 -8.74 -12.88 13.78
C ALA A 200 -8.14 -14.28 13.62
N ALA A 201 -7.07 -14.42 12.84
CA ALA A 201 -6.39 -15.69 12.64
C ALA A 201 -5.78 -16.22 13.96
N GLY A 202 -5.15 -15.37 14.75
CA GLY A 202 -4.57 -15.75 16.04
C GLY A 202 -5.62 -16.19 17.06
N THR A 203 -6.77 -15.50 17.11
CA THR A 203 -7.91 -15.87 17.96
C THR A 203 -8.48 -17.24 17.56
N ALA A 204 -8.73 -17.43 16.26
CA ALA A 204 -9.26 -18.69 15.75
C ALA A 204 -8.29 -19.87 16.00
N ALA A 205 -6.99 -19.66 15.79
CA ALA A 205 -5.95 -20.66 16.06
C ALA A 205 -5.90 -21.03 17.56
N ALA A 206 -6.01 -20.05 18.46
CA ALA A 206 -6.04 -20.30 19.90
C ALA A 206 -7.30 -21.07 20.33
N MET A 207 -8.45 -20.73 19.78
CA MET A 207 -9.71 -21.47 20.03
C MET A 207 -9.61 -22.92 19.53
N ALA A 208 -9.06 -23.14 18.36
CA ALA A 208 -8.84 -24.48 17.81
C ALA A 208 -7.87 -25.30 18.67
N ALA A 209 -6.75 -24.71 19.07
CA ALA A 209 -5.76 -25.37 19.94
C ALA A 209 -6.30 -25.73 21.31
N SER A 210 -7.28 -25.00 21.82
CA SER A 210 -7.98 -25.33 23.07
C SER A 210 -9.10 -26.37 22.89
N GLY A 211 -9.36 -26.81 21.66
CA GLY A 211 -10.47 -27.74 21.36
C GLY A 211 -11.88 -27.10 21.37
N ALA A 212 -11.95 -25.77 21.38
CA ALA A 212 -13.21 -25.06 21.41
C ALA A 212 -13.94 -25.05 20.07
N CYS A 213 -13.22 -25.14 18.96
CA CYS A 213 -13.79 -25.22 17.61
C CYS A 213 -12.76 -25.79 16.60
N ASP A 214 -13.24 -26.18 15.43
CA ASP A 214 -12.40 -26.42 14.25
C ASP A 214 -12.12 -25.08 13.58
N PRO A 215 -10.89 -24.75 13.21
CA PRO A 215 -10.54 -23.48 12.56
C PRO A 215 -10.95 -23.41 11.09
N SER A 216 -11.27 -24.56 10.45
CA SER A 216 -11.54 -24.70 9.00
C SER A 216 -13.01 -24.97 8.68
#